data_c06c33158d84856ff9890fdba6a762dc
#
_entry.id   c06c33158d84856ff9890fdba6a762dc
#
_cell.length_a   1.000
_cell.length_b   1.000
_cell.length_c   1.000
_cell.angle_alpha   90.00
_cell.angle_beta   90.00
_cell.angle_gamma   90.00
#
_symmetry.space_group_name_H-M   'P 1'
#
loop_
_entity.id
_entity.type
_entity.pdbx_description
1 polymer ?
#
loop_
_entity_poly.entity_id
_entity_poly.type
_entity_poly.pdbx_seq_one_letter_code
_entity_poly.pdbx_strand_id
1 'polypeptide(L)'
;MSYSNSIICGPIPSRRFGISLGVDLSPSKKQCNFDCLYCELEGAKTVESMDTYPSVEEVISSIKESFEKHPKIDVITLTANGEPTLYPKLNELIDEINKIKQNAKTLILSNGSTIYNKDVFNSLLKLDTVKLSLDCVSEKCFKKLDRNHKSIDINKIVTSMIEFSKQTKNDFVLEVLFVKDVNDKDSELELLYKAIKDINPIRV
;
A
#
# COMPACT_ATOMS: atom_id res chain seq x y z
N MET A 1 13.99 16.16 1.14
CA MET A 1 14.30 15.56 -0.18
C MET A 1 13.25 16.05 -1.15
N SER A 2 13.63 16.69 -2.26
CA SER A 2 12.66 17.07 -3.29
C SER A 2 12.16 15.78 -3.94
N TYR A 3 10.88 15.47 -3.76
CA TYR A 3 10.23 14.41 -4.53
C TYR A 3 10.33 14.81 -6.01
N SER A 4 10.98 13.97 -6.80
CA SER A 4 10.92 14.14 -8.25
C SER A 4 9.47 13.85 -8.66
N ASN A 5 8.87 14.68 -9.53
CA ASN A 5 7.57 14.43 -10.14
C ASN A 5 7.61 13.21 -11.09
N SER A 6 8.39 12.20 -10.74
CA SER A 6 8.63 11.01 -11.56
C SER A 6 7.71 9.87 -11.13
N ILE A 7 7.06 9.26 -12.10
CA ILE A 7 6.26 8.04 -11.91
C ILE A 7 7.15 6.90 -11.40
N ILE A 8 8.41 6.84 -11.84
CA ILE A 8 9.35 5.77 -11.51
C ILE A 8 10.35 6.22 -10.45
N CYS A 9 10.53 5.38 -9.44
CA CYS A 9 11.56 5.48 -8.41
C CYS A 9 12.47 4.25 -8.45
N GLY A 10 13.77 4.47 -8.59
CA GLY A 10 14.72 3.36 -8.66
C GLY A 10 15.14 2.95 -10.06
N PRO A 11 15.51 1.67 -10.33
CA PRO A 11 15.40 0.53 -9.36
C PRO A 11 16.38 0.62 -8.19
N ILE A 12 15.93 0.17 -7.02
CA ILE A 12 16.70 0.17 -5.78
C ILE A 12 16.81 -1.23 -5.17
N PRO A 13 17.92 -1.60 -4.52
CA PRO A 13 18.04 -2.88 -3.85
C PRO A 13 17.18 -2.89 -2.57
N SER A 14 16.18 -3.76 -2.55
CA SER A 14 15.36 -4.03 -1.38
C SER A 14 15.90 -5.24 -0.63
N ARG A 15 16.05 -5.14 0.70
CA ARG A 15 16.51 -6.25 1.54
C ARG A 15 15.55 -7.45 1.53
N ARG A 16 14.29 -7.24 1.20
CA ARG A 16 13.22 -8.26 1.30
C ARG A 16 12.72 -8.75 -0.06
N PHE A 17 12.83 -7.93 -1.11
CA PHE A 17 12.16 -8.18 -2.39
C PHE A 17 13.11 -8.15 -3.60
N GLY A 18 14.43 -8.03 -3.39
CA GLY A 18 15.40 -7.94 -4.49
C GLY A 18 15.49 -6.55 -5.09
N ILE A 19 15.73 -6.46 -6.39
CA ILE A 19 15.81 -5.17 -7.11
C ILE A 19 14.39 -4.67 -7.39
N SER A 20 14.02 -3.60 -6.69
CA SER A 20 12.66 -3.05 -6.72
C SER A 20 12.57 -1.82 -7.62
N LEU A 21 11.66 -1.88 -8.58
CA LEU A 21 11.20 -0.72 -9.35
C LEU A 21 9.96 -0.14 -8.66
N GLY A 22 10.10 1.02 -8.04
CA GLY A 22 8.98 1.74 -7.44
C GLY A 22 8.15 2.47 -8.50
N VAL A 23 6.84 2.38 -8.37
CA VAL A 23 5.87 3.09 -9.22
C VAL A 23 5.03 3.98 -8.33
N ASP A 24 5.23 5.29 -8.42
CA ASP A 24 4.48 6.30 -7.69
C ASP A 24 3.22 6.70 -8.46
N LEU A 25 2.05 6.36 -7.91
CA LEU A 25 0.75 6.65 -8.52
C LEU A 25 0.23 8.08 -8.20
N SER A 26 0.97 8.85 -7.39
CA SER A 26 0.65 10.25 -7.06
C SER A 26 1.89 11.15 -7.04
N PRO A 27 2.68 11.20 -8.10
CA PRO A 27 4.01 11.83 -8.08
C PRO A 27 3.96 13.35 -7.88
N SER A 28 2.87 14.01 -8.23
CA SER A 28 2.75 15.48 -8.24
C SER A 28 2.42 16.08 -6.86
N LYS A 29 1.71 15.34 -6.01
CA LYS A 29 1.28 15.80 -4.68
C LYS A 29 0.92 14.64 -3.76
N LYS A 30 0.96 14.87 -2.43
CA LYS A 30 0.49 13.88 -1.45
C LYS A 30 -1.03 13.73 -1.54
N GLN A 31 -1.50 12.50 -1.77
CA GLN A 31 -2.91 12.12 -1.74
C GLN A 31 -3.07 10.85 -0.92
N CYS A 32 -3.47 11.01 0.33
CA CYS A 32 -3.65 9.93 1.29
C CYS A 32 -4.92 10.16 2.10
N ASN A 33 -5.60 9.11 2.47
CA ASN A 33 -6.72 9.18 3.40
C ASN A 33 -6.31 9.03 4.87
N PHE A 34 -4.99 8.96 5.13
CA PHE A 34 -4.35 9.06 6.44
C PHE A 34 -3.38 10.24 6.48
N ASP A 35 -3.10 10.75 7.69
CA ASP A 35 -2.05 11.72 7.99
C ASP A 35 -1.26 11.24 9.22
N CYS A 36 -0.66 10.05 9.10
CA CYS A 36 0.00 9.35 10.20
C CYS A 36 1.06 10.18 10.90
N LEU A 37 1.18 10.05 12.23
CA LEU A 37 2.16 10.77 13.05
C LEU A 37 3.61 10.56 12.61
N TYR A 38 3.92 9.40 12.05
CA TYR A 38 5.26 8.98 11.63
C TYR A 38 5.51 9.15 10.13
N CYS A 39 4.56 9.73 9.40
CA CYS A 39 4.64 9.83 7.95
C CYS A 39 5.86 10.66 7.53
N GLU A 40 6.73 10.08 6.68
CA GLU A 40 7.90 10.77 6.13
C GLU A 40 7.54 11.79 5.03
N LEU A 41 6.31 11.69 4.51
CA LEU A 41 5.79 12.65 3.53
C LEU A 41 5.37 13.94 4.25
N GLU A 42 5.45 15.07 3.55
CA GLU A 42 4.92 16.34 4.09
C GLU A 42 3.44 16.18 4.48
N GLY A 43 3.07 16.80 5.62
CA GLY A 43 1.70 16.78 6.10
C GLY A 43 0.74 17.36 5.05
N ALA A 44 -0.38 16.68 4.82
CA ALA A 44 -1.41 17.16 3.90
C ALA A 44 -2.80 16.80 4.44
N LYS A 45 -3.81 17.56 4.03
CA LYS A 45 -5.19 17.24 4.35
C LYS A 45 -5.57 15.87 3.76
N THR A 46 -6.19 15.02 4.57
CA THR A 46 -6.67 13.72 4.11
C THR A 46 -7.71 13.84 3.00
N VAL A 47 -7.63 12.92 2.02
CA VAL A 47 -8.55 12.87 0.87
C VAL A 47 -9.24 11.50 0.77
N GLU A 48 -10.38 11.43 0.12
CA GLU A 48 -11.12 10.17 -0.10
C GLU A 48 -10.79 9.53 -1.46
N SER A 49 -10.25 10.31 -2.39
CA SER A 49 -9.91 9.86 -3.75
C SER A 49 -8.74 10.67 -4.29
N MET A 50 -8.02 10.11 -5.26
CA MET A 50 -7.06 10.87 -6.06
C MET A 50 -7.78 11.70 -7.11
N ASP A 51 -7.36 12.95 -7.26
CA ASP A 51 -7.83 13.88 -8.30
C ASP A 51 -6.78 14.17 -9.37
N THR A 52 -5.51 13.85 -9.07
CA THR A 52 -4.38 14.06 -9.96
C THR A 52 -3.51 12.81 -9.95
N TYR A 53 -3.40 12.14 -11.06
CA TYR A 53 -2.69 10.86 -11.19
C TYR A 53 -2.24 10.64 -12.64
N PRO A 54 -1.16 9.87 -12.86
CA PRO A 54 -0.75 9.48 -14.22
C PRO A 54 -1.78 8.55 -14.85
N SER A 55 -1.92 8.60 -16.16
CA SER A 55 -2.75 7.63 -16.89
C SER A 55 -2.12 6.23 -16.84
N VAL A 56 -2.92 5.19 -17.12
CA VAL A 56 -2.42 3.81 -17.17
C VAL A 56 -1.33 3.69 -18.24
N GLU A 57 -1.52 4.34 -19.38
CA GLU A 57 -0.56 4.35 -20.52
C GLU A 57 0.78 4.96 -20.13
N GLU A 58 0.78 6.08 -19.39
CA GLU A 58 1.99 6.74 -18.89
C GLU A 58 2.75 5.84 -17.91
N VAL A 59 2.04 5.18 -16.99
CA VAL A 59 2.66 4.23 -16.04
C VAL A 59 3.27 3.05 -16.79
N ILE A 60 2.52 2.43 -17.71
CA ILE A 60 2.98 1.28 -18.49
C ILE A 60 4.17 1.62 -19.38
N SER A 61 4.16 2.79 -20.04
CA SER A 61 5.31 3.28 -20.83
C SER A 61 6.55 3.44 -19.96
N SER A 62 6.41 4.06 -18.79
CA SER A 62 7.51 4.29 -17.85
C SER A 62 8.11 2.97 -17.31
N ILE A 63 7.27 1.96 -17.05
CA ILE A 63 7.73 0.62 -16.64
C ILE A 63 8.50 -0.05 -17.78
N LYS A 64 8.00 -0.02 -19.04
CA LYS A 64 8.68 -0.60 -20.21
C LYS A 64 10.05 0.04 -20.45
N GLU A 65 10.13 1.37 -20.41
CA GLU A 65 11.39 2.09 -20.52
C GLU A 65 12.39 1.69 -19.41
N SER A 66 11.88 1.42 -18.21
CA SER A 66 12.71 0.97 -17.09
C SER A 66 13.28 -0.43 -17.33
N PHE A 67 12.50 -1.35 -17.90
CA PHE A 67 12.98 -2.69 -18.28
C PHE A 67 14.06 -2.63 -19.38
N GLU A 68 13.95 -1.68 -20.32
CA GLU A 68 14.97 -1.48 -21.36
C GLU A 68 16.30 -0.96 -20.79
N LYS A 69 16.23 -0.08 -19.78
CA LYS A 69 17.40 0.53 -19.14
C LYS A 69 18.04 -0.35 -18.06
N HIS A 70 17.26 -1.24 -17.45
CA HIS A 70 17.67 -2.04 -16.29
C HIS A 70 17.34 -3.52 -16.54
N PRO A 71 18.35 -4.35 -16.87
CA PRO A 71 18.12 -5.75 -17.26
C PRO A 71 17.65 -6.64 -16.09
N LYS A 72 17.73 -6.15 -14.85
CA LYS A 72 17.33 -6.90 -13.67
C LYS A 72 16.38 -6.07 -12.82
N ILE A 73 15.10 -6.42 -12.87
CA ILE A 73 14.06 -5.95 -11.95
C ILE A 73 13.38 -7.19 -11.38
N ASP A 74 13.47 -7.38 -10.06
CA ASP A 74 12.90 -8.54 -9.38
C ASP A 74 11.44 -8.30 -8.96
N VAL A 75 11.08 -7.02 -8.70
CA VAL A 75 9.74 -6.65 -8.26
C VAL A 75 9.34 -5.25 -8.76
N ILE A 76 8.10 -5.14 -9.23
CA ILE A 76 7.42 -3.86 -9.49
C ILE A 76 6.61 -3.53 -8.26
N THR A 77 6.95 -2.44 -7.58
CA THR A 77 6.31 -2.02 -6.32
C THR A 77 5.38 -0.84 -6.56
N LEU A 78 4.07 -1.09 -6.49
CA LEU A 78 3.07 -0.03 -6.52
C LEU A 78 3.06 0.72 -5.19
N THR A 79 3.27 2.00 -5.24
CA THR A 79 3.24 2.95 -4.12
C THR A 79 2.62 4.26 -4.57
N ALA A 80 2.55 5.23 -3.67
CA ALA A 80 2.15 6.58 -4.00
C ALA A 80 2.81 7.57 -3.04
N ASN A 81 2.97 8.80 -3.46
CA ASN A 81 3.08 9.91 -2.52
C ASN A 81 1.71 10.05 -1.83
N GLY A 82 1.40 9.10 -0.94
CA GLY A 82 0.11 8.90 -0.29
C GLY A 82 -0.34 7.44 -0.25
N GLU A 83 -1.56 7.16 -0.71
CA GLU A 83 -2.18 5.83 -0.68
C GLU A 83 -2.46 5.31 -2.11
N PRO A 84 -1.76 4.28 -2.58
CA PRO A 84 -1.90 3.79 -3.94
C PRO A 84 -3.28 3.20 -4.27
N THR A 85 -4.00 2.69 -3.28
CA THR A 85 -5.35 2.13 -3.54
C THR A 85 -6.44 3.18 -3.78
N LEU A 86 -6.09 4.47 -3.63
CA LEU A 86 -6.95 5.57 -4.07
C LEU A 86 -6.86 5.84 -5.59
N TYR A 87 -5.92 5.17 -6.30
CA TYR A 87 -5.80 5.31 -7.75
C TYR A 87 -7.04 4.76 -8.45
N PRO A 88 -7.78 5.59 -9.22
CA PRO A 88 -9.12 5.22 -9.70
C PRO A 88 -9.15 4.05 -10.69
N LYS A 89 -8.04 3.82 -11.40
CA LYS A 89 -7.90 2.75 -12.40
C LYS A 89 -7.00 1.61 -11.91
N LEU A 90 -6.97 1.33 -10.60
CA LEU A 90 -6.07 0.34 -10.00
C LEU A 90 -6.22 -1.04 -10.65
N ASN A 91 -7.45 -1.48 -10.87
CA ASN A 91 -7.72 -2.78 -11.48
C ASN A 91 -7.17 -2.89 -12.90
N GLU A 92 -7.43 -1.90 -13.74
CA GLU A 92 -6.93 -1.81 -15.11
C GLU A 92 -5.40 -1.79 -15.13
N LEU A 93 -4.80 -0.96 -14.27
CA LEU A 93 -3.35 -0.83 -14.17
C LEU A 93 -2.68 -2.17 -13.79
N ILE A 94 -3.21 -2.88 -12.79
CA ILE A 94 -2.67 -4.18 -12.38
C ILE A 94 -2.77 -5.20 -13.50
N ASP A 95 -3.89 -5.21 -14.24
CA ASP A 95 -4.07 -6.13 -15.38
C ASP A 95 -3.03 -5.84 -16.50
N GLU A 96 -2.76 -4.56 -16.79
CA GLU A 96 -1.74 -4.19 -17.78
C GLU A 96 -0.31 -4.49 -17.30
N ILE A 97 0.01 -4.22 -16.02
CA ILE A 97 1.32 -4.59 -15.46
C ILE A 97 1.54 -6.10 -15.53
N ASN A 98 0.54 -6.90 -15.20
CA ASN A 98 0.65 -8.37 -15.25
C ASN A 98 0.93 -8.91 -16.67
N LYS A 99 0.55 -8.17 -17.72
CA LYS A 99 0.89 -8.53 -19.11
C LYS A 99 2.34 -8.24 -19.47
N ILE A 100 2.97 -7.23 -18.85
CA ILE A 100 4.28 -6.74 -19.23
C ILE A 100 5.40 -7.03 -18.22
N LYS A 101 5.07 -7.50 -17.02
CA LYS A 101 6.01 -7.64 -15.88
C LYS A 101 7.16 -8.63 -16.10
N GLN A 102 7.16 -9.38 -17.21
CA GLN A 102 8.18 -10.40 -17.49
C GLN A 102 8.28 -11.41 -16.32
N ASN A 103 9.49 -11.57 -15.75
CA ASN A 103 9.75 -12.42 -14.59
C ASN A 103 9.65 -11.67 -13.25
N ALA A 104 9.40 -10.35 -13.27
CA ALA A 104 9.26 -9.56 -12.06
C ALA A 104 7.95 -9.90 -11.33
N LYS A 105 8.00 -9.90 -9.99
CA LYS A 105 6.79 -9.98 -9.16
C LYS A 105 6.13 -8.61 -9.03
N THR A 106 4.85 -8.59 -8.71
CA THR A 106 4.10 -7.37 -8.38
C THR A 106 3.90 -7.27 -6.87
N LEU A 107 4.14 -6.10 -6.31
CA LEU A 107 3.97 -5.76 -4.90
C LEU A 107 3.19 -4.46 -4.79
N ILE A 108 2.30 -4.35 -3.81
CA ILE A 108 1.72 -3.07 -3.39
C ILE A 108 2.07 -2.78 -1.93
N LEU A 109 2.37 -1.52 -1.63
CA LEU A 109 2.55 -1.00 -0.27
C LEU A 109 1.38 -0.07 0.03
N SER A 110 0.46 -0.50 0.90
CA SER A 110 -0.78 0.24 1.17
C SER A 110 -1.06 0.31 2.67
N ASN A 111 -1.74 1.37 3.08
CA ASN A 111 -2.27 1.50 4.45
C ASN A 111 -3.51 0.64 4.71
N GLY A 112 -4.00 -0.08 3.72
CA GLY A 112 -5.13 -1.01 3.82
C GLY A 112 -6.51 -0.35 3.98
N SER A 113 -6.59 0.97 4.02
CA SER A 113 -7.81 1.71 4.34
C SER A 113 -9.00 1.45 3.44
N THR A 114 -8.75 1.07 2.20
CA THR A 114 -9.79 0.87 1.18
C THR A 114 -10.08 -0.59 0.87
N ILE A 115 -9.47 -1.54 1.60
CA ILE A 115 -9.60 -2.98 1.34
C ILE A 115 -11.04 -3.49 1.40
N TYR A 116 -11.94 -2.81 2.12
CA TYR A 116 -13.36 -3.15 2.17
C TYR A 116 -14.13 -2.72 0.90
N ASN A 117 -13.52 -1.92 0.00
CA ASN A 117 -14.07 -1.66 -1.33
C ASN A 117 -13.85 -2.92 -2.19
N LYS A 118 -14.94 -3.46 -2.75
CA LYS A 118 -14.93 -4.71 -3.51
C LYS A 118 -14.01 -4.65 -4.73
N ASP A 119 -13.95 -3.51 -5.42
CA ASP A 119 -13.12 -3.35 -6.62
C ASP A 119 -11.62 -3.34 -6.23
N VAL A 120 -11.28 -2.64 -5.14
CA VAL A 120 -9.92 -2.66 -4.58
C VAL A 120 -9.56 -4.06 -4.11
N PHE A 121 -10.42 -4.71 -3.33
CA PHE A 121 -10.22 -6.06 -2.83
C PHE A 121 -9.89 -7.05 -3.97
N ASN A 122 -10.71 -7.04 -5.02
CA ASN A 122 -10.52 -7.90 -6.20
C ASN A 122 -9.23 -7.56 -6.97
N SER A 123 -8.86 -6.28 -7.02
CA SER A 123 -7.62 -5.83 -7.64
C SER A 123 -6.39 -6.35 -6.88
N LEU A 124 -6.42 -6.28 -5.55
CA LEU A 124 -5.34 -6.78 -4.70
C LEU A 124 -5.12 -8.29 -4.83
N LEU A 125 -6.18 -9.08 -5.06
CA LEU A 125 -6.07 -10.54 -5.28
C LEU A 125 -5.26 -10.92 -6.53
N LYS A 126 -5.02 -9.98 -7.45
CA LYS A 126 -4.26 -10.20 -8.69
C LYS A 126 -2.76 -9.97 -8.55
N LEU A 127 -2.30 -9.44 -7.40
CA LEU A 127 -0.89 -9.13 -7.13
C LEU A 127 -0.16 -10.33 -6.54
N ASP A 128 1.14 -10.47 -6.84
CA ASP A 128 1.96 -11.55 -6.28
C ASP A 128 2.22 -11.35 -4.78
N THR A 129 2.30 -10.10 -4.31
CA THR A 129 2.47 -9.75 -2.90
C THR A 129 1.62 -8.53 -2.56
N VAL A 130 0.90 -8.61 -1.45
CA VAL A 130 0.16 -7.48 -0.88
C VAL A 130 0.71 -7.20 0.52
N LYS A 131 1.31 -6.01 0.72
CA LYS A 131 1.77 -5.56 2.03
C LYS A 131 0.86 -4.44 2.52
N LEU A 132 0.14 -4.70 3.61
CA LEU A 132 -0.74 -3.73 4.26
C LEU A 132 -0.20 -3.34 5.63
N SER A 133 -0.38 -2.07 6.00
CA SER A 133 -0.08 -1.59 7.36
C SER A 133 -1.28 -1.79 8.28
N LEU A 134 -1.03 -2.17 9.54
CA LEU A 134 -2.02 -2.22 10.61
C LEU A 134 -1.36 -1.85 11.93
N ASP A 135 -1.32 -0.58 12.24
CA ASP A 135 -0.60 -0.05 13.41
C ASP A 135 -1.48 0.07 14.65
N CYS A 136 -2.78 0.20 14.47
CA CYS A 136 -3.79 0.30 15.52
C CYS A 136 -5.02 -0.55 15.18
N VAL A 137 -5.70 -1.01 16.24
CA VAL A 137 -6.98 -1.74 16.12
C VAL A 137 -8.10 -1.02 16.86
N SER A 138 -7.81 -0.31 17.95
CA SER A 138 -8.82 0.52 18.61
C SER A 138 -9.06 1.83 17.84
N GLU A 139 -10.31 2.31 17.81
CA GLU A 139 -10.64 3.60 17.20
C GLU A 139 -9.83 4.76 17.80
N LYS A 140 -9.56 4.70 19.12
CA LYS A 140 -8.82 5.75 19.82
C LYS A 140 -7.38 5.82 19.33
N CYS A 141 -6.70 4.68 19.20
CA CYS A 141 -5.36 4.59 18.66
C CYS A 141 -5.35 5.02 17.20
N PHE A 142 -6.23 4.49 16.39
CA PHE A 142 -6.34 4.75 14.96
C PHE A 142 -6.51 6.26 14.65
N LYS A 143 -7.40 6.94 15.36
CA LYS A 143 -7.57 8.39 15.23
C LYS A 143 -6.35 9.18 15.69
N LYS A 144 -5.61 8.68 16.68
CA LYS A 144 -4.43 9.36 17.23
C LYS A 144 -3.20 9.17 16.36
N LEU A 145 -2.94 7.93 15.92
CA LEU A 145 -1.72 7.55 15.20
C LEU A 145 -1.86 7.78 13.69
N ASP A 146 -2.89 7.22 13.09
CA ASP A 146 -3.10 7.24 11.64
C ASP A 146 -3.81 8.50 11.16
N ARG A 147 -4.49 9.22 12.07
CA ARG A 147 -5.22 10.47 11.76
C ARG A 147 -6.08 10.31 10.52
N ASN A 148 -6.83 9.20 10.50
CA ASN A 148 -7.60 8.78 9.36
C ASN A 148 -8.69 9.77 8.97
N HIS A 149 -9.04 9.80 7.68
CA HIS A 149 -10.23 10.50 7.22
C HIS A 149 -11.48 9.93 7.92
N LYS A 150 -12.44 10.80 8.24
CA LYS A 150 -13.64 10.47 9.04
C LYS A 150 -14.53 9.36 8.47
N SER A 151 -14.44 9.09 7.16
CA SER A 151 -15.18 8.03 6.48
C SER A 151 -14.59 6.64 6.67
N ILE A 152 -13.40 6.53 7.23
CA ILE A 152 -12.66 5.26 7.37
C ILE A 152 -12.97 4.62 8.73
N ASP A 153 -13.33 3.33 8.69
CA ASP A 153 -13.68 2.50 9.85
C ASP A 153 -12.66 1.37 10.01
N ILE A 154 -11.92 1.38 11.12
CA ILE A 154 -10.88 0.37 11.42
C ILE A 154 -11.45 -1.04 11.54
N ASN A 155 -12.66 -1.21 12.04
CA ASN A 155 -13.28 -2.53 12.17
C ASN A 155 -13.58 -3.14 10.80
N LYS A 156 -13.99 -2.31 9.83
CA LYS A 156 -14.18 -2.76 8.45
C LYS A 156 -12.86 -3.16 7.80
N ILE A 157 -11.78 -2.40 8.05
CA ILE A 157 -10.44 -2.72 7.56
C ILE A 157 -10.01 -4.09 8.09
N VAL A 158 -10.03 -4.30 9.41
CA VAL A 158 -9.61 -5.56 10.04
C VAL A 158 -10.44 -6.74 9.54
N THR A 159 -11.77 -6.59 9.49
CA THR A 159 -12.67 -7.65 8.99
C THR A 159 -12.34 -8.00 7.53
N SER A 160 -12.09 -7.00 6.69
CA SER A 160 -11.77 -7.23 5.29
C SER A 160 -10.36 -7.81 5.11
N MET A 161 -9.38 -7.48 5.96
CA MET A 161 -8.06 -8.12 5.97
C MET A 161 -8.17 -9.62 6.32
N ILE A 162 -9.04 -9.98 7.29
CA ILE A 162 -9.31 -11.38 7.64
C ILE A 162 -9.95 -12.12 6.46
N GLU A 163 -10.89 -11.50 5.76
CA GLU A 163 -11.50 -12.09 4.58
C GLU A 163 -10.51 -12.22 3.42
N PHE A 164 -9.71 -11.19 3.19
CA PHE A 164 -8.68 -11.17 2.15
C PHE A 164 -7.65 -12.30 2.35
N SER A 165 -7.17 -12.48 3.57
CA SER A 165 -6.23 -13.53 3.92
C SER A 165 -6.75 -14.93 3.61
N LYS A 166 -8.07 -15.16 3.75
CA LYS A 166 -8.70 -16.45 3.42
C LYS A 166 -8.85 -16.70 1.91
N GLN A 167 -8.91 -15.62 1.12
CA GLN A 167 -9.18 -15.71 -0.32
C GLN A 167 -7.90 -15.61 -1.16
N THR A 168 -6.90 -14.87 -0.69
CA THR A 168 -5.65 -14.73 -1.44
C THR A 168 -4.88 -16.04 -1.52
N LYS A 169 -4.29 -16.31 -2.70
CA LYS A 169 -3.36 -17.43 -2.93
C LYS A 169 -1.91 -16.95 -2.96
N ASN A 170 -1.71 -15.66 -2.81
CA ASN A 170 -0.44 -14.97 -2.95
C ASN A 170 0.05 -14.47 -1.58
N ASP A 171 1.24 -13.91 -1.54
CA ASP A 171 1.86 -13.47 -0.30
C ASP A 171 1.08 -12.28 0.30
N PHE A 172 0.48 -12.47 1.46
CA PHE A 172 -0.11 -11.40 2.25
C PHE A 172 0.75 -11.10 3.47
N VAL A 173 1.28 -9.87 3.52
CA VAL A 173 2.20 -9.40 4.55
C VAL A 173 1.56 -8.26 5.32
N LEU A 174 1.63 -8.29 6.65
CA LEU A 174 1.32 -7.13 7.49
C LEU A 174 2.61 -6.40 7.87
N GLU A 175 2.53 -5.09 7.95
CA GLU A 175 3.54 -4.23 8.55
C GLU A 175 2.92 -3.52 9.75
N VAL A 176 3.65 -3.50 10.87
CA VAL A 176 3.25 -2.81 12.09
C VAL A 176 4.38 -1.86 12.47
N LEU A 177 4.07 -0.58 12.61
CA LEU A 177 5.00 0.41 13.11
C LEU A 177 4.62 0.81 14.53
N PHE A 178 5.55 0.65 15.48
CA PHE A 178 5.35 1.05 16.86
C PHE A 178 5.84 2.47 17.13
N VAL A 179 4.94 3.29 17.68
CA VAL A 179 5.23 4.63 18.16
C VAL A 179 5.12 4.65 19.68
N LYS A 180 6.22 4.97 20.35
CA LYS A 180 6.32 5.00 21.81
C LYS A 180 5.19 5.82 22.44
N ASP A 181 4.58 5.29 23.50
CA ASP A 181 3.47 5.89 24.26
C ASP A 181 2.18 6.09 23.46
N VAL A 182 2.10 5.53 22.24
CA VAL A 182 0.91 5.62 21.39
C VAL A 182 0.24 4.27 21.22
N ASN A 183 0.88 3.33 20.50
CA ASN A 183 0.32 1.99 20.21
C ASN A 183 1.13 0.83 20.84
N ASP A 184 2.09 1.14 21.71
CA ASP A 184 2.92 0.17 22.45
C ASP A 184 2.38 -0.17 23.84
N LYS A 185 1.13 0.21 24.17
CA LYS A 185 0.47 -0.10 25.42
C LYS A 185 -0.11 -1.52 25.41
N ASP A 186 -0.07 -2.22 26.52
CA ASP A 186 -0.55 -3.60 26.65
C ASP A 186 -1.94 -3.80 26.04
N SER A 187 -2.88 -2.88 26.31
CA SER A 187 -4.23 -2.96 25.76
C SER A 187 -4.31 -2.90 24.24
N GLU A 188 -3.44 -2.10 23.58
CA GLU A 188 -3.36 -2.06 22.11
C GLU A 188 -2.62 -3.27 21.55
N LEU A 189 -1.56 -3.72 22.25
CA LEU A 189 -0.81 -4.91 21.87
C LEU A 189 -1.67 -6.17 21.90
N GLU A 190 -2.54 -6.32 22.92
CA GLU A 190 -3.50 -7.43 22.99
C GLU A 190 -4.50 -7.44 21.83
N LEU A 191 -5.06 -6.28 21.49
CA LEU A 191 -5.97 -6.12 20.35
C LEU A 191 -5.26 -6.41 19.03
N LEU A 192 -4.06 -5.87 18.85
CA LEU A 192 -3.26 -6.07 17.66
C LEU A 192 -2.86 -7.53 17.50
N TYR A 193 -2.40 -8.18 18.58
CA TYR A 193 -2.07 -9.60 18.56
C TYR A 193 -3.27 -10.46 18.15
N LYS A 194 -4.46 -10.18 18.70
CA LYS A 194 -5.69 -10.87 18.31
C LYS A 194 -6.01 -10.67 16.82
N ALA A 195 -5.95 -9.42 16.35
CA ALA A 195 -6.21 -9.11 14.95
C ALA A 195 -5.22 -9.83 14.02
N ILE A 196 -3.91 -9.80 14.33
CA ILE A 196 -2.87 -10.50 13.56
C ILE A 196 -3.13 -12.01 13.51
N LYS A 197 -3.52 -12.60 14.65
CA LYS A 197 -3.86 -14.02 14.72
C LYS A 197 -5.07 -14.37 13.85
N ASP A 198 -6.11 -13.53 13.87
CA ASP A 198 -7.34 -13.75 13.10
C ASP A 198 -7.10 -13.50 11.59
N ILE A 199 -6.26 -12.53 11.23
CA ILE A 199 -5.85 -12.25 9.86
C ILE A 199 -4.93 -13.37 9.33
N ASN A 200 -4.06 -13.91 10.17
CA ASN A 200 -3.11 -14.97 9.80
C ASN A 200 -2.28 -14.67 8.53
N PRO A 201 -1.55 -13.54 8.47
CA PRO A 201 -0.72 -13.21 7.33
C PRO A 201 0.47 -14.17 7.23
N ILE A 202 1.08 -14.29 6.03
CA ILE A 202 2.28 -15.13 5.86
C ILE A 202 3.49 -14.59 6.65
N ARG A 203 3.49 -13.28 6.93
CA ARG A 203 4.54 -12.58 7.69
C ARG A 203 4.01 -11.28 8.29
N VAL A 204 4.56 -10.92 9.45
CA VAL A 204 4.46 -9.61 10.08
C VAL A 204 5.84 -8.98 10.14
#